data_4cb1b3a724d1fcbb4e67cebd3f6dfdb8
#
_entry.id   4cb1b3a724d1fcbb4e67cebd3f6dfdb8
#
_cell.length_a   1.000
_cell.length_b   1.000
_cell.length_c   1.000
_cell.angle_alpha   90.00
_cell.angle_beta   90.00
_cell.angle_gamma   90.00
#
_symmetry.space_group_name_H-M   'P 1'
#
loop_
_entity.id
_entity.type
_entity.pdbx_description
1 polymer ?
#
loop_
_entity_poly.entity_id
_entity_poly.type
_entity_poly.pdbx_seq_one_letter_code
_entity_poly.pdbx_strand_id
1 'polypeptide(L)'
;MDYQIYEHDVLVIGAGGAGLRAAIEASASGVSVGLVCKSLLGKAHTVMAEGGVAAALGNVDDRDAWSVHFADTMRGGQYMNNARMAELHAKEAPERVRELEGWGALFDRTTDGRILQRNFGGHKYARLAHVGDRTGLEMIRTLQDHGIHQGLDVHMECTILELLKDGNRVVGAFGYDRERGRFRVFRARSVVLATGGIGKAYRITSNSWEYTGDGHALAYEAGADLIDMEFVQFHPTGMVWPPSVRGILVTEGVRGEGGLLKNKDGHRFMFDDIPDLYKHQTADNVEEGWRYTQGDKDARRPPELLTRDHVARCIVREIKEGRGSEHGGVYLDIAWIKERLSNGSEHIKKKLPSMYHQFKQLAGIDITKESMEVGPTTHYVMGGVRVDPDTQMSRVPGLFAAGECAGGLH
;
A
#
# COMPACT_ATOMS: atom_id res chain seq x y z
N MET A 1 -5.96 16.32 37.25
CA MET A 1 -5.20 15.70 36.17
C MET A 1 -4.31 16.76 35.55
N ASP A 2 -3.03 16.44 35.35
CA ASP A 2 -2.13 17.34 34.64
C ASP A 2 -2.28 17.08 33.12
N TYR A 3 -2.68 18.09 32.35
CA TYR A 3 -2.83 18.01 30.92
C TYR A 3 -2.28 19.30 30.27
N GLN A 4 -1.76 19.13 29.05
CA GLN A 4 -1.21 20.22 28.26
C GLN A 4 -2.15 20.51 27.08
N ILE A 5 -2.44 21.80 26.83
CA ILE A 5 -3.30 22.24 25.74
C ILE A 5 -2.44 22.75 24.59
N TYR A 6 -2.77 22.33 23.39
CA TYR A 6 -2.22 22.79 22.12
C TYR A 6 -3.35 23.34 21.24
N GLU A 7 -3.08 24.39 20.50
CA GLU A 7 -4.06 25.04 19.62
C GLU A 7 -3.54 25.09 18.19
N HIS A 8 -4.33 24.61 17.26
CA HIS A 8 -4.03 24.60 15.83
C HIS A 8 -5.30 24.91 15.01
N ASP A 9 -5.15 25.38 13.78
CA ASP A 9 -6.27 25.48 12.85
C ASP A 9 -6.65 24.09 12.34
N VAL A 10 -5.64 23.26 12.01
CA VAL A 10 -5.80 21.90 11.51
C VAL A 10 -5.00 20.93 12.39
N LEU A 11 -5.64 19.87 12.85
CA LEU A 11 -5.00 18.75 13.52
C LEU A 11 -5.02 17.54 12.58
N VAL A 12 -3.86 17.00 12.24
CA VAL A 12 -3.72 15.77 11.46
C VAL A 12 -3.31 14.65 12.38
N ILE A 13 -4.10 13.56 12.41
CA ILE A 13 -3.86 12.39 13.25
C ILE A 13 -3.40 11.23 12.36
N GLY A 14 -2.11 10.89 12.46
CA GLY A 14 -1.41 9.91 11.65
C GLY A 14 -0.38 10.55 10.73
N ALA A 15 0.88 10.07 10.82
CA ALA A 15 2.03 10.60 10.07
C ALA A 15 2.51 9.62 8.96
N GLY A 16 1.57 8.91 8.33
CA GLY A 16 1.79 8.16 7.09
C GLY A 16 1.78 9.06 5.86
N GLY A 17 1.86 8.49 4.67
CA GLY A 17 1.87 9.25 3.41
C GLY A 17 0.72 10.24 3.28
N ALA A 18 -0.51 9.80 3.60
CA ALA A 18 -1.70 10.65 3.53
C ALA A 18 -1.66 11.80 4.56
N GLY A 19 -1.28 11.50 5.80
CA GLY A 19 -1.25 12.51 6.87
C GLY A 19 -0.14 13.55 6.66
N LEU A 20 1.06 13.11 6.29
CA LEU A 20 2.15 14.03 5.95
C LEU A 20 1.77 14.93 4.78
N ARG A 21 1.19 14.37 3.71
CA ARG A 21 0.78 15.17 2.56
C ARG A 21 -0.32 16.19 2.91
N ALA A 22 -1.31 15.78 3.75
CA ALA A 22 -2.35 16.67 4.23
C ALA A 22 -1.78 17.80 5.10
N ALA A 23 -0.85 17.49 6.01
CA ALA A 23 -0.20 18.48 6.89
C ALA A 23 0.64 19.48 6.07
N ILE A 24 1.39 19.00 5.08
CA ILE A 24 2.20 19.84 4.17
C ILE A 24 1.30 20.83 3.42
N GLU A 25 0.19 20.38 2.83
CA GLU A 25 -0.72 21.25 2.09
C GLU A 25 -1.41 22.29 2.99
N ALA A 26 -1.89 21.86 4.15
CA ALA A 26 -2.49 22.78 5.11
C ALA A 26 -1.49 23.85 5.57
N SER A 27 -0.26 23.45 5.89
CA SER A 27 0.81 24.39 6.27
C SER A 27 1.16 25.37 5.13
N ALA A 28 1.24 24.87 3.88
CA ALA A 28 1.49 25.72 2.71
C ALA A 28 0.37 26.73 2.46
N SER A 29 -0.85 26.46 2.93
CA SER A 29 -1.98 27.39 2.89
C SER A 29 -1.93 28.48 3.99
N GLY A 30 -0.90 28.49 4.84
CA GLY A 30 -0.66 29.52 5.85
C GLY A 30 -1.46 29.35 7.14
N VAL A 31 -2.04 28.17 7.40
CA VAL A 31 -2.73 27.85 8.66
C VAL A 31 -1.82 27.08 9.61
N SER A 32 -2.08 27.19 10.92
CA SER A 32 -1.35 26.42 11.92
C SER A 32 -1.74 24.94 11.89
N VAL A 33 -0.74 24.05 11.87
CA VAL A 33 -0.95 22.60 11.74
C VAL A 33 -0.24 21.84 12.85
N GLY A 34 -1.00 21.01 13.60
CA GLY A 34 -0.44 19.99 14.47
C GLY A 34 -0.50 18.62 13.81
N LEU A 35 0.61 17.91 13.77
CA LEU A 35 0.70 16.53 13.28
C LEU A 35 0.95 15.58 14.44
N VAL A 36 -0.02 14.71 14.73
CA VAL A 36 0.08 13.75 15.85
C VAL A 36 0.35 12.36 15.31
N CYS A 37 1.33 11.66 15.87
CA CYS A 37 1.61 10.27 15.56
C CYS A 37 1.78 9.40 16.79
N LYS A 38 1.23 8.18 16.71
CA LYS A 38 1.23 7.17 17.77
C LYS A 38 2.62 6.61 18.06
N SER A 39 3.49 6.63 17.04
CA SER A 39 4.91 6.25 17.13
C SER A 39 5.81 7.43 16.73
N LEU A 40 7.05 7.12 16.37
CA LEU A 40 8.01 8.13 15.89
C LEU A 40 7.68 8.54 14.44
N LEU A 41 7.98 9.79 14.11
CA LEU A 41 7.91 10.27 12.74
C LEU A 41 8.79 9.38 11.82
N GLY A 42 8.31 9.07 10.62
CA GLY A 42 9.00 8.19 9.69
C GLY A 42 8.82 6.68 9.94
N LYS A 43 8.03 6.27 10.95
CA LYS A 43 7.75 4.85 11.26
C LYS A 43 6.39 4.35 10.79
N ALA A 44 5.60 5.19 10.11
CA ALA A 44 4.29 4.80 9.60
C ALA A 44 4.38 3.64 8.59
N HIS A 45 3.30 2.87 8.49
CA HIS A 45 3.25 1.67 7.62
C HIS A 45 3.59 1.95 6.15
N THR A 46 3.40 3.17 5.66
CA THR A 46 3.79 3.58 4.30
C THR A 46 5.25 3.20 3.97
N VAL A 47 6.16 3.19 4.96
CA VAL A 47 7.57 2.74 4.81
C VAL A 47 7.67 1.33 4.23
N MET A 48 6.69 0.47 4.53
CA MET A 48 6.65 -0.93 4.10
C MET A 48 6.12 -1.12 2.67
N ALA A 49 5.74 -0.04 1.98
CA ALA A 49 5.25 -0.13 0.61
C ALA A 49 6.41 -0.35 -0.37
N GLU A 50 6.41 -1.48 -1.04
CA GLU A 50 7.49 -1.94 -1.92
C GLU A 50 7.14 -1.82 -3.41
N GLY A 51 5.84 -1.89 -3.72
CA GLY A 51 5.34 -2.03 -5.09
C GLY A 51 5.61 -0.83 -6.00
N GLY A 52 5.39 0.35 -5.52
CA GLY A 52 5.43 1.61 -6.29
C GLY A 52 4.16 2.42 -6.15
N VAL A 53 4.15 3.60 -6.75
CA VAL A 53 3.01 4.52 -6.80
C VAL A 53 2.34 4.43 -8.16
N ALA A 54 1.06 4.07 -8.19
CA ALA A 54 0.30 3.96 -9.43
C ALA A 54 -0.03 5.36 -10.00
N ALA A 55 0.55 5.68 -11.14
CA ALA A 55 0.32 6.95 -11.84
C ALA A 55 0.46 6.75 -13.35
N ALA A 56 -0.53 7.13 -14.12
CA ALA A 56 -0.54 7.00 -15.57
C ALA A 56 0.32 8.11 -16.23
N LEU A 57 1.66 8.00 -16.10
CA LEU A 57 2.61 8.96 -16.65
C LEU A 57 2.85 8.78 -18.16
N GLY A 58 2.56 7.58 -18.71
CA GLY A 58 2.81 7.25 -20.12
C GLY A 58 4.30 7.17 -20.49
N ASN A 59 5.21 7.04 -19.53
CA ASN A 59 6.65 7.07 -19.79
C ASN A 59 7.18 5.78 -20.42
N VAL A 60 6.65 4.64 -20.02
CA VAL A 60 7.05 3.30 -20.50
C VAL A 60 6.09 2.81 -21.56
N ASP A 61 4.80 3.00 -21.38
CA ASP A 61 3.76 2.68 -22.34
C ASP A 61 2.87 3.90 -22.58
N ASP A 62 2.95 4.48 -23.76
CA ASP A 62 2.25 5.71 -24.16
C ASP A 62 0.72 5.51 -24.37
N ARG A 63 0.27 4.26 -24.36
CA ARG A 63 -1.16 3.90 -24.36
C ARG A 63 -1.80 4.08 -22.99
N ASP A 64 -1.00 4.23 -21.92
CA ASP A 64 -1.53 4.45 -20.57
C ASP A 64 -1.95 5.90 -20.37
N ALA A 65 -3.13 6.08 -19.80
CA ALA A 65 -3.73 7.37 -19.52
C ALA A 65 -4.54 7.29 -18.22
N TRP A 66 -4.87 8.45 -17.64
CA TRP A 66 -5.72 8.51 -16.45
C TRP A 66 -7.07 7.76 -16.63
N SER A 67 -7.65 7.80 -17.83
CA SER A 67 -8.91 7.11 -18.14
C SER A 67 -8.76 5.59 -18.11
N VAL A 68 -7.61 5.06 -18.51
CA VAL A 68 -7.28 3.63 -18.37
C VAL A 68 -7.06 3.27 -16.92
N HIS A 69 -6.36 4.13 -16.16
CA HIS A 69 -6.18 3.96 -14.71
C HIS A 69 -7.52 3.94 -13.98
N PHE A 70 -8.41 4.88 -14.28
CA PHE A 70 -9.78 4.93 -13.76
C PHE A 70 -10.56 3.64 -14.08
N ALA A 71 -10.53 3.19 -15.35
CA ALA A 71 -11.23 1.97 -15.76
C ALA A 71 -10.70 0.72 -15.06
N ASP A 72 -9.38 0.62 -14.86
CA ASP A 72 -8.77 -0.49 -14.11
C ASP A 72 -9.17 -0.44 -12.62
N THR A 73 -9.20 0.75 -12.01
CA THR A 73 -9.63 0.95 -10.61
C THR A 73 -11.08 0.52 -10.44
N MET A 74 -12.00 1.01 -11.29
CA MET A 74 -13.41 0.63 -11.23
C MET A 74 -13.62 -0.88 -11.42
N ARG A 75 -12.92 -1.49 -12.37
CA ARG A 75 -13.00 -2.94 -12.61
C ARG A 75 -12.43 -3.73 -11.43
N GLY A 76 -11.31 -3.29 -10.85
CA GLY A 76 -10.68 -3.92 -9.68
C GLY A 76 -11.60 -3.91 -8.46
N GLY A 77 -12.33 -2.83 -8.23
CA GLY A 77 -13.33 -2.70 -7.19
C GLY A 77 -14.71 -3.26 -7.54
N GLN A 78 -14.83 -4.02 -8.65
CA GLN A 78 -16.10 -4.61 -9.11
C GLN A 78 -17.23 -3.58 -9.29
N TYR A 79 -16.86 -2.32 -9.62
CA TYR A 79 -17.76 -1.17 -9.77
C TYR A 79 -18.51 -0.77 -8.48
N MET A 80 -18.03 -1.20 -7.32
CA MET A 80 -18.55 -0.78 -6.01
C MET A 80 -17.92 0.52 -5.52
N ASN A 81 -16.82 0.93 -6.13
CA ASN A 81 -16.09 2.17 -5.81
C ASN A 81 -16.99 3.41 -5.98
N ASN A 82 -16.69 4.46 -5.22
CA ASN A 82 -17.17 5.79 -5.55
C ASN A 82 -16.47 6.27 -6.83
N ALA A 83 -17.22 6.34 -7.94
CA ALA A 83 -16.68 6.68 -9.26
C ALA A 83 -15.98 8.06 -9.28
N ARG A 84 -16.52 9.05 -8.54
CA ARG A 84 -15.91 10.38 -8.45
C ARG A 84 -14.55 10.33 -7.75
N MET A 85 -14.45 9.57 -6.65
CA MET A 85 -13.18 9.38 -5.93
C MET A 85 -12.13 8.67 -6.80
N ALA A 86 -12.54 7.61 -7.52
CA ALA A 86 -11.68 6.89 -8.45
C ALA A 86 -11.21 7.78 -9.62
N GLU A 87 -12.09 8.64 -10.13
CA GLU A 87 -11.75 9.61 -11.18
C GLU A 87 -10.70 10.62 -10.70
N LEU A 88 -10.91 11.25 -9.55
CA LEU A 88 -9.97 12.21 -8.96
C LEU A 88 -8.62 11.55 -8.73
N HIS A 89 -8.61 10.37 -8.09
CA HIS A 89 -7.39 9.60 -7.87
C HIS A 89 -6.60 9.36 -9.15
N ALA A 90 -7.26 8.84 -10.20
CA ALA A 90 -6.58 8.53 -11.46
C ALA A 90 -6.06 9.77 -12.19
N LYS A 91 -6.79 10.89 -12.12
CA LYS A 91 -6.40 12.16 -12.77
C LYS A 91 -5.24 12.84 -12.06
N GLU A 92 -5.24 12.84 -10.73
CA GLU A 92 -4.26 13.59 -9.95
C GLU A 92 -2.96 12.81 -9.69
N ALA A 93 -3.00 11.47 -9.71
CA ALA A 93 -1.83 10.65 -9.40
C ALA A 93 -0.56 11.02 -10.18
N PRO A 94 -0.58 11.34 -11.50
CA PRO A 94 0.60 11.78 -12.22
C PRO A 94 1.24 13.05 -11.66
N GLU A 95 0.42 14.02 -11.25
CA GLU A 95 0.91 15.26 -10.66
C GLU A 95 1.51 15.02 -9.27
N ARG A 96 0.87 14.20 -8.46
CA ARG A 96 1.39 13.86 -7.11
C ARG A 96 2.74 13.12 -7.17
N VAL A 97 2.97 12.29 -8.18
CA VAL A 97 4.29 11.65 -8.39
C VAL A 97 5.35 12.68 -8.80
N ARG A 98 5.02 13.62 -9.69
CA ARG A 98 5.95 14.70 -10.07
C ARG A 98 6.23 15.66 -8.91
N GLU A 99 5.24 15.90 -8.06
CA GLU A 99 5.42 16.68 -6.83
C GLU A 99 6.43 16.03 -5.89
N LEU A 100 6.31 14.71 -5.63
CA LEU A 100 7.30 13.96 -4.85
C LEU A 100 8.70 14.04 -5.48
N GLU A 101 8.79 13.91 -6.80
CA GLU A 101 10.05 14.09 -7.54
C GLU A 101 10.62 15.52 -7.33
N GLY A 102 9.77 16.54 -7.43
CA GLY A 102 10.15 17.93 -7.19
C GLY A 102 10.62 18.19 -5.76
N TRP A 103 10.14 17.44 -4.78
CA TRP A 103 10.59 17.46 -3.39
C TRP A 103 11.80 16.57 -3.11
N GLY A 104 12.36 15.92 -4.13
CA GLY A 104 13.60 15.16 -4.04
C GLY A 104 13.45 13.65 -3.92
N ALA A 105 12.31 13.08 -4.31
CA ALA A 105 12.18 11.63 -4.43
C ALA A 105 12.97 11.09 -5.63
N LEU A 106 13.82 10.10 -5.38
CA LEU A 106 14.75 9.54 -6.36
C LEU A 106 14.18 8.32 -7.06
N PHE A 107 13.11 8.52 -7.86
CA PHE A 107 12.53 7.42 -8.65
C PHE A 107 13.53 6.84 -9.65
N ASP A 108 13.42 5.54 -9.91
CA ASP A 108 14.16 4.84 -10.95
C ASP A 108 13.86 5.47 -12.32
N ARG A 109 14.86 5.45 -13.24
CA ARG A 109 14.80 6.16 -14.52
C ARG A 109 14.87 5.22 -15.72
N THR A 110 14.18 5.62 -16.76
CA THR A 110 14.36 5.09 -18.10
C THR A 110 15.71 5.59 -18.68
N THR A 111 16.15 5.00 -19.76
CA THR A 111 17.42 5.41 -20.44
C THR A 111 17.41 6.85 -20.94
N ASP A 112 16.23 7.42 -21.21
CA ASP A 112 16.02 8.82 -21.62
C ASP A 112 15.71 9.76 -20.43
N GLY A 113 15.88 9.28 -19.18
CA GLY A 113 15.81 10.08 -17.95
C GLY A 113 14.42 10.31 -17.39
N ARG A 114 13.36 9.75 -17.97
CA ARG A 114 11.99 9.82 -17.43
C ARG A 114 11.82 8.87 -16.25
N ILE A 115 10.81 9.09 -15.39
CA ILE A 115 10.46 8.16 -14.31
C ILE A 115 10.12 6.79 -14.90
N LEU A 116 10.82 5.76 -14.44
CA LEU A 116 10.54 4.37 -14.82
C LEU A 116 9.27 3.88 -14.16
N GLN A 117 8.44 3.20 -14.93
CA GLN A 117 7.21 2.56 -14.46
C GLN A 117 7.29 1.06 -14.69
N ARG A 118 6.80 0.27 -13.73
CA ARG A 118 6.76 -1.19 -13.85
C ARG A 118 5.34 -1.75 -13.90
N ASN A 119 5.24 -2.97 -14.40
CA ASN A 119 4.01 -3.73 -14.43
C ASN A 119 3.60 -4.20 -13.04
N PHE A 120 2.29 -4.28 -12.83
CA PHE A 120 1.70 -4.78 -11.59
C PHE A 120 0.36 -5.48 -11.87
N GLY A 121 -0.04 -6.39 -11.00
CA GLY A 121 -1.29 -7.13 -11.14
C GLY A 121 -2.53 -6.21 -11.15
N GLY A 122 -3.49 -6.55 -11.99
CA GLY A 122 -4.71 -5.77 -12.15
C GLY A 122 -4.60 -4.56 -13.08
N HIS A 123 -3.39 -4.03 -13.35
CA HIS A 123 -3.18 -2.92 -14.28
C HIS A 123 -3.05 -3.39 -15.72
N LYS A 124 -3.66 -2.65 -16.65
CA LYS A 124 -3.54 -2.95 -18.08
C LYS A 124 -2.16 -2.63 -18.61
N TYR A 125 -1.56 -1.54 -18.16
CA TYR A 125 -0.24 -1.05 -18.58
C TYR A 125 0.67 -0.80 -17.39
N ALA A 126 1.99 -0.70 -17.66
CA ALA A 126 3.00 -0.36 -16.67
C ALA A 126 2.78 1.09 -16.18
N ARG A 127 2.42 1.27 -14.89
CA ARG A 127 2.18 2.59 -14.32
C ARG A 127 2.74 2.82 -12.93
N LEU A 128 3.41 1.83 -12.32
CA LEU A 128 3.96 2.04 -10.98
C LEU A 128 5.33 2.72 -11.05
N ALA A 129 5.35 4.01 -10.69
CA ALA A 129 6.59 4.74 -10.41
C ALA A 129 7.22 4.15 -9.14
N HIS A 130 8.51 3.82 -9.17
CA HIS A 130 9.13 3.06 -8.08
C HIS A 130 10.59 3.45 -7.82
N VAL A 131 11.09 3.03 -6.65
CA VAL A 131 12.50 3.06 -6.26
C VAL A 131 12.87 1.63 -5.86
N GLY A 132 13.33 0.84 -6.83
CA GLY A 132 13.52 -0.61 -6.60
C GLY A 132 12.30 -1.24 -5.96
N ASP A 133 12.50 -1.97 -4.86
CA ASP A 133 11.47 -2.57 -4.00
C ASP A 133 11.33 -1.86 -2.63
N ARG A 134 11.59 -0.54 -2.56
CA ARG A 134 11.54 0.27 -1.34
C ARG A 134 10.91 1.65 -1.54
N THR A 135 9.93 1.73 -2.39
CA THR A 135 9.27 2.99 -2.78
C THR A 135 8.66 3.72 -1.58
N GLY A 136 8.05 3.00 -0.64
CA GLY A 136 7.44 3.61 0.55
C GLY A 136 8.45 4.29 1.48
N LEU A 137 9.63 3.71 1.63
CA LEU A 137 10.72 4.33 2.39
C LEU A 137 11.14 5.66 1.76
N GLU A 138 11.29 5.71 0.44
CA GLU A 138 11.62 6.94 -0.28
C GLU A 138 10.52 7.98 -0.17
N MET A 139 9.25 7.57 -0.30
CA MET A 139 8.11 8.49 -0.12
C MET A 139 8.08 9.12 1.27
N ILE A 140 8.23 8.30 2.33
CA ILE A 140 8.20 8.82 3.71
C ILE A 140 9.40 9.73 3.96
N ARG A 141 10.61 9.36 3.50
CA ARG A 141 11.78 10.22 3.61
C ARG A 141 11.50 11.61 2.99
N THR A 142 11.03 11.61 1.75
CA THR A 142 10.76 12.86 1.01
C THR A 142 9.69 13.72 1.69
N LEU A 143 8.55 13.11 2.08
CA LEU A 143 7.47 13.82 2.74
C LEU A 143 7.88 14.34 4.13
N GLN A 144 8.63 13.55 4.89
CA GLN A 144 9.13 13.93 6.19
C GLN A 144 10.12 15.09 6.08
N ASP A 145 11.10 14.99 5.20
CA ASP A 145 12.10 16.05 4.98
C ASP A 145 11.41 17.36 4.58
N HIS A 146 10.49 17.30 3.63
CA HIS A 146 9.76 18.48 3.17
C HIS A 146 8.90 19.10 4.28
N GLY A 147 8.16 18.27 5.04
CA GLY A 147 7.31 18.74 6.16
C GLY A 147 8.13 19.37 7.29
N ILE A 148 9.29 18.79 7.63
CA ILE A 148 10.19 19.37 8.65
C ILE A 148 10.74 20.72 8.19
N HIS A 149 11.14 20.85 6.93
CA HIS A 149 11.61 22.12 6.38
C HIS A 149 10.54 23.20 6.35
N GLN A 150 9.26 22.83 6.24
CA GLN A 150 8.14 23.74 6.38
C GLN A 150 7.81 24.13 7.84
N GLY A 151 8.45 23.48 8.83
CA GLY A 151 8.25 23.77 10.24
C GLY A 151 6.98 23.18 10.83
N LEU A 152 6.52 22.01 10.37
CA LEU A 152 5.37 21.30 10.95
C LEU A 152 5.58 21.04 12.45
N ASP A 153 4.56 21.34 13.26
CA ASP A 153 4.55 21.01 14.70
C ASP A 153 4.16 19.54 14.88
N VAL A 154 5.13 18.70 15.25
CA VAL A 154 4.99 17.24 15.31
C VAL A 154 4.95 16.75 16.76
N HIS A 155 3.84 16.08 17.11
CA HIS A 155 3.61 15.44 18.40
C HIS A 155 3.77 13.93 18.28
N MET A 156 4.99 13.45 18.49
CA MET A 156 5.32 12.00 18.45
C MET A 156 4.87 11.27 19.71
N GLU A 157 4.74 9.94 19.61
CA GLU A 157 4.40 9.01 20.69
C GLU A 157 3.13 9.42 21.46
N CYS A 158 2.20 10.08 20.78
CA CYS A 158 0.94 10.50 21.31
C CYS A 158 -0.21 9.68 20.70
N THR A 159 -0.89 8.91 21.54
CA THR A 159 -2.07 8.13 21.15
C THR A 159 -3.31 8.98 21.39
N ILE A 160 -4.11 9.19 20.34
CA ILE A 160 -5.42 9.87 20.49
C ILE A 160 -6.42 8.84 21.02
N LEU A 161 -7.16 9.25 22.05
CA LEU A 161 -8.13 8.43 22.78
C LEU A 161 -9.56 8.82 22.45
N GLU A 162 -9.82 10.09 22.14
CA GLU A 162 -11.16 10.63 21.90
C GLU A 162 -11.10 11.86 21.00
N LEU A 163 -12.10 12.05 20.15
CA LEU A 163 -12.35 13.30 19.42
C LEU A 163 -13.24 14.22 20.26
N LEU A 164 -12.80 15.44 20.47
CA LEU A 164 -13.55 16.43 21.24
C LEU A 164 -14.62 17.08 20.36
N LYS A 165 -15.84 17.24 20.91
CA LYS A 165 -16.98 17.80 20.19
C LYS A 165 -17.57 19.01 20.91
N ASP A 166 -18.05 19.96 20.11
CA ASP A 166 -18.96 21.02 20.50
C ASP A 166 -20.27 20.81 19.71
N GLY A 167 -21.31 20.39 20.41
CA GLY A 167 -22.53 19.91 19.77
C GLY A 167 -22.25 18.71 18.85
N ASN A 168 -22.52 18.88 17.56
CA ASN A 168 -22.26 17.84 16.54
C ASN A 168 -20.94 18.04 15.78
N ARG A 169 -20.17 19.10 16.08
CA ARG A 169 -18.92 19.43 15.40
C ARG A 169 -17.73 18.89 16.17
N VAL A 170 -16.76 18.29 15.46
CA VAL A 170 -15.44 17.98 16.02
C VAL A 170 -14.63 19.27 16.11
N VAL A 171 -14.06 19.53 17.31
CA VAL A 171 -13.29 20.74 17.65
C VAL A 171 -11.91 20.44 18.22
N GLY A 172 -11.46 19.19 18.10
CA GLY A 172 -10.15 18.77 18.57
C GLY A 172 -10.06 17.30 18.94
N ALA A 173 -9.06 16.96 19.72
CA ALA A 173 -8.80 15.61 20.18
C ALA A 173 -8.17 15.59 21.59
N PHE A 174 -8.41 14.48 22.30
CA PHE A 174 -7.79 14.17 23.58
C PHE A 174 -6.86 12.98 23.41
N GLY A 175 -5.64 13.07 23.90
CA GLY A 175 -4.63 12.05 23.72
C GLY A 175 -3.75 11.83 24.95
N TYR A 176 -2.97 10.76 24.88
CA TYR A 176 -2.00 10.37 25.89
C TYR A 176 -0.58 10.38 25.29
N ASP A 177 0.27 11.22 25.89
CA ASP A 177 1.70 11.30 25.61
C ASP A 177 2.40 10.15 26.35
N ARG A 178 2.83 9.15 25.57
CA ARG A 178 3.42 7.93 26.10
C ARG A 178 4.84 8.15 26.64
N GLU A 179 5.60 9.08 26.05
CA GLU A 179 6.96 9.42 26.47
C GLU A 179 6.97 10.04 27.87
N ARG A 180 6.03 10.95 28.14
CA ARG A 180 6.01 11.75 29.37
C ARG A 180 4.95 11.32 30.38
N GLY A 181 4.11 10.34 30.02
CA GLY A 181 3.08 9.80 30.91
C GLY A 181 2.00 10.81 31.30
N ARG A 182 1.59 11.71 30.39
CA ARG A 182 0.60 12.75 30.63
C ARG A 182 -0.42 12.89 29.52
N PHE A 183 -1.53 13.53 29.80
CA PHE A 183 -2.56 13.81 28.82
C PHE A 183 -2.29 15.07 28.02
N ARG A 184 -2.74 15.09 26.76
CA ARG A 184 -2.72 16.24 25.86
C ARG A 184 -4.12 16.53 25.33
N VAL A 185 -4.47 17.81 25.28
CA VAL A 185 -5.68 18.30 24.64
C VAL A 185 -5.26 19.11 23.42
N PHE A 186 -5.74 18.75 22.27
CA PHE A 186 -5.56 19.46 21.02
C PHE A 186 -6.87 20.16 20.67
N ARG A 187 -6.87 21.47 20.58
CA ARG A 187 -7.99 22.24 20.03
C ARG A 187 -7.72 22.53 18.57
N ALA A 188 -8.69 22.27 17.71
CA ALA A 188 -8.55 22.51 16.28
C ALA A 188 -9.90 22.82 15.63
N ARG A 189 -9.88 23.64 14.59
CA ARG A 189 -11.07 23.94 13.78
C ARG A 189 -11.46 22.78 12.87
N SER A 190 -10.47 21.99 12.46
CA SER A 190 -10.61 20.80 11.60
C SER A 190 -9.66 19.70 12.05
N VAL A 191 -10.15 18.46 12.00
CA VAL A 191 -9.38 17.26 12.33
C VAL A 191 -9.37 16.33 11.11
N VAL A 192 -8.19 15.92 10.69
CA VAL A 192 -7.98 14.96 9.58
C VAL A 192 -7.50 13.63 10.16
N LEU A 193 -8.29 12.57 10.00
CA LEU A 193 -7.89 11.22 10.35
C LEU A 193 -7.13 10.60 9.18
N ALA A 194 -5.85 10.28 9.39
CA ALA A 194 -4.97 9.62 8.45
C ALA A 194 -4.23 8.44 9.11
N THR A 195 -4.95 7.70 9.96
CA THR A 195 -4.43 6.70 10.89
C THR A 195 -4.13 5.35 10.25
N GLY A 196 -4.39 5.19 8.95
CA GLY A 196 -4.26 3.90 8.26
C GLY A 196 -5.42 2.94 8.58
N GLY A 197 -5.19 1.64 8.38
CA GLY A 197 -6.22 0.62 8.42
C GLY A 197 -6.32 -0.17 9.73
N ILE A 198 -6.88 -1.39 9.63
CA ILE A 198 -7.23 -2.27 10.75
C ILE A 198 -6.49 -3.61 10.72
N GLY A 199 -5.52 -3.80 9.82
CA GLY A 199 -4.99 -5.15 9.53
C GLY A 199 -4.37 -5.88 10.72
N LYS A 200 -4.03 -5.16 11.80
CA LYS A 200 -3.50 -5.76 13.03
C LYS A 200 -4.56 -6.49 13.87
N ALA A 201 -5.84 -6.35 13.53
CA ALA A 201 -6.91 -7.19 14.06
C ALA A 201 -6.81 -8.66 13.60
N TYR A 202 -6.03 -8.92 12.55
CA TYR A 202 -5.84 -10.26 11.98
C TYR A 202 -4.52 -10.87 12.47
N ARG A 203 -4.54 -12.19 12.75
CA ARG A 203 -3.36 -12.91 13.24
C ARG A 203 -2.20 -12.95 12.24
N ILE A 204 -2.51 -13.08 10.94
CA ILE A 204 -1.53 -13.10 9.85
C ILE A 204 -1.75 -11.85 9.03
N THR A 205 -0.81 -10.90 9.12
CA THR A 205 -0.92 -9.59 8.50
C THR A 205 0.44 -9.04 8.12
N SER A 206 0.49 -8.31 7.00
CA SER A 206 1.66 -7.53 6.57
C SER A 206 1.71 -6.15 7.21
N ASN A 207 0.67 -5.76 7.97
CA ASN A 207 0.55 -4.41 8.51
C ASN A 207 1.41 -4.20 9.77
N SER A 208 1.88 -2.98 9.94
CA SER A 208 2.63 -2.53 11.12
C SER A 208 1.78 -2.55 12.40
N TRP A 209 2.44 -2.39 13.55
CA TRP A 209 1.79 -2.41 14.87
C TRP A 209 0.79 -1.29 15.08
N GLU A 210 0.90 -0.19 14.34
CA GLU A 210 0.04 0.97 14.43
C GLU A 210 -1.34 0.77 13.80
N TYR A 211 -1.53 -0.24 12.93
CA TYR A 211 -2.77 -0.50 12.17
C TYR A 211 -3.83 -1.20 13.01
N THR A 212 -4.26 -0.55 14.09
CA THR A 212 -5.18 -1.10 15.09
C THR A 212 -6.63 -0.61 14.96
N GLY A 213 -6.93 0.23 13.95
CA GLY A 213 -8.29 0.73 13.71
C GLY A 213 -8.68 1.94 14.54
N ASP A 214 -7.74 2.61 15.19
CA ASP A 214 -8.01 3.73 16.11
C ASP A 214 -8.84 4.83 15.43
N GLY A 215 -8.46 5.24 14.20
CA GLY A 215 -9.19 6.29 13.48
C GLY A 215 -10.62 5.89 13.11
N HIS A 216 -10.86 4.61 12.77
CA HIS A 216 -12.20 4.12 12.50
C HIS A 216 -13.07 4.16 13.77
N ALA A 217 -12.52 3.72 14.91
CA ALA A 217 -13.20 3.79 16.19
C ALA A 217 -13.52 5.24 16.58
N LEU A 218 -12.53 6.13 16.53
CA LEU A 218 -12.68 7.56 16.82
C LEU A 218 -13.76 8.22 15.95
N ALA A 219 -13.76 7.91 14.64
CA ALA A 219 -14.75 8.44 13.71
C ALA A 219 -16.17 7.93 14.03
N TYR A 220 -16.30 6.63 14.28
CA TYR A 220 -17.57 5.98 14.63
C TYR A 220 -18.16 6.57 15.93
N GLU A 221 -17.36 6.69 16.98
CA GLU A 221 -17.76 7.28 18.27
C GLU A 221 -18.13 8.76 18.13
N ALA A 222 -17.46 9.49 17.24
CA ALA A 222 -17.81 10.87 16.92
C ALA A 222 -19.14 10.99 16.16
N GLY A 223 -19.66 9.88 15.58
CA GLY A 223 -20.92 9.81 14.84
C GLY A 223 -20.75 9.82 13.32
N ALA A 224 -19.54 9.57 12.80
CA ALA A 224 -19.32 9.39 11.37
C ALA A 224 -19.80 8.01 10.90
N ASP A 225 -20.17 7.91 9.62
CA ASP A 225 -20.50 6.62 9.01
C ASP A 225 -19.22 5.89 8.60
N LEU A 226 -19.22 4.56 8.76
CA LEU A 226 -18.24 3.66 8.18
C LEU A 226 -18.87 2.91 7.02
N ILE A 227 -18.13 2.68 5.93
CA ILE A 227 -18.60 1.96 4.75
C ILE A 227 -17.64 0.83 4.40
N ASP A 228 -18.15 -0.24 3.81
CA ASP A 228 -17.41 -1.33 3.18
C ASP A 228 -16.38 -2.02 4.10
N MET A 229 -16.61 -2.00 5.43
CA MET A 229 -15.68 -2.53 6.43
C MET A 229 -15.49 -4.05 6.36
N GLU A 230 -16.40 -4.77 5.70
CA GLU A 230 -16.33 -6.20 5.43
C GLU A 230 -15.31 -6.57 4.33
N PHE A 231 -14.90 -5.60 3.50
CA PHE A 231 -13.95 -5.85 2.43
C PHE A 231 -12.52 -5.66 2.90
N VAL A 232 -11.87 -6.78 3.16
CA VAL A 232 -10.45 -6.82 3.55
C VAL A 232 -9.66 -7.54 2.47
N GLN A 233 -8.65 -6.87 1.93
CA GLN A 233 -7.76 -7.44 0.92
C GLN A 233 -6.70 -8.32 1.57
N PHE A 234 -6.57 -9.54 1.06
CA PHE A 234 -5.44 -10.41 1.35
C PHE A 234 -4.41 -10.30 0.22
N HIS A 235 -3.19 -9.88 0.58
CA HIS A 235 -2.07 -10.00 -0.35
C HIS A 235 -1.73 -11.49 -0.52
N PRO A 236 -1.60 -12.01 -1.75
CA PRO A 236 -1.41 -13.45 -1.96
C PRO A 236 -0.10 -13.98 -1.42
N THR A 237 0.93 -13.15 -1.34
CA THR A 237 2.28 -13.56 -0.98
C THR A 237 2.78 -12.81 0.25
N GLY A 238 2.63 -13.42 1.43
CA GLY A 238 3.34 -13.09 2.67
C GLY A 238 4.29 -14.22 3.03
N MET A 239 5.33 -13.94 3.82
CA MET A 239 6.22 -14.99 4.34
C MET A 239 5.42 -15.98 5.21
N VAL A 240 5.68 -17.27 5.05
CA VAL A 240 5.04 -18.33 5.84
C VAL A 240 5.96 -18.84 6.93
N TRP A 241 7.25 -18.90 6.67
CA TRP A 241 8.27 -19.44 7.56
C TRP A 241 9.47 -18.51 7.65
N PRO A 242 10.14 -18.42 8.80
CA PRO A 242 9.80 -18.99 10.11
C PRO A 242 8.59 -18.29 10.76
N PRO A 243 7.97 -18.89 11.83
CA PRO A 243 6.76 -18.35 12.47
C PRO A 243 6.88 -16.91 12.95
N SER A 244 8.06 -16.47 13.37
CA SER A 244 8.36 -15.12 13.86
C SER A 244 8.15 -14.01 12.80
N VAL A 245 8.22 -14.37 11.53
CA VAL A 245 8.08 -13.41 10.40
C VAL A 245 6.85 -13.70 9.54
N ARG A 246 5.99 -14.60 10.01
CA ARG A 246 4.78 -14.99 9.28
C ARG A 246 3.89 -13.78 9.01
N GLY A 247 3.51 -13.60 7.76
CA GLY A 247 2.69 -12.50 7.28
C GLY A 247 3.47 -11.31 6.74
N ILE A 248 4.78 -11.19 6.97
CA ILE A 248 5.58 -10.12 6.37
C ILE A 248 5.44 -10.18 4.85
N LEU A 249 5.27 -9.01 4.24
CA LEU A 249 5.00 -8.87 2.81
C LEU A 249 6.13 -9.44 1.96
N VAL A 250 5.76 -10.22 0.95
CA VAL A 250 6.61 -10.56 -0.19
C VAL A 250 6.05 -9.82 -1.39
N THR A 251 6.79 -8.81 -1.85
CA THR A 251 6.31 -7.88 -2.87
C THR A 251 5.83 -8.58 -4.14
N GLU A 252 4.79 -8.05 -4.73
CA GLU A 252 4.31 -8.47 -6.05
C GLU A 252 5.38 -8.32 -7.13
N GLY A 253 6.36 -7.44 -6.91
CA GLY A 253 7.52 -7.28 -7.78
C GLY A 253 8.25 -8.58 -8.08
N VAL A 254 8.30 -9.55 -7.14
CA VAL A 254 8.89 -10.88 -7.39
C VAL A 254 8.17 -11.60 -8.53
N ARG A 255 6.83 -11.56 -8.56
CA ARG A 255 6.02 -12.14 -9.65
C ARG A 255 6.15 -11.32 -10.93
N GLY A 256 6.27 -9.99 -10.81
CA GLY A 256 6.51 -9.08 -11.94
C GLY A 256 7.85 -9.32 -12.62
N GLU A 257 8.88 -9.71 -11.89
CA GLU A 257 10.22 -10.06 -12.42
C GLU A 257 10.30 -11.54 -12.89
N GLY A 258 9.17 -12.26 -12.89
CA GLY A 258 9.08 -13.62 -13.42
C GLY A 258 8.98 -14.74 -12.37
N GLY A 259 8.73 -14.42 -11.10
CA GLY A 259 8.51 -15.43 -10.06
C GLY A 259 7.27 -16.28 -10.31
N LEU A 260 7.41 -17.60 -10.21
CA LEU A 260 6.38 -18.62 -10.48
C LEU A 260 5.79 -19.15 -9.17
N LEU A 261 4.46 -19.30 -9.13
CA LEU A 261 3.78 -19.98 -8.03
C LEU A 261 3.67 -21.49 -8.32
N LYS A 262 4.26 -22.30 -7.45
CA LYS A 262 4.28 -23.76 -7.55
C LYS A 262 3.73 -24.40 -6.27
N ASN A 263 3.01 -25.50 -6.41
CA ASN A 263 2.64 -26.34 -5.29
C ASN A 263 3.81 -27.27 -4.85
N LYS A 264 3.58 -28.11 -3.83
CA LYS A 264 4.62 -29.03 -3.33
C LYS A 264 5.12 -30.05 -4.36
N ASP A 265 4.29 -30.35 -5.37
CA ASP A 265 4.62 -31.30 -6.43
C ASP A 265 5.37 -30.61 -7.60
N GLY A 266 5.69 -29.32 -7.46
CA GLY A 266 6.37 -28.52 -8.47
C GLY A 266 5.45 -28.02 -9.59
N HIS A 267 4.15 -28.29 -9.51
CA HIS A 267 3.18 -27.87 -10.52
C HIS A 267 2.88 -26.36 -10.40
N ARG A 268 2.93 -25.64 -11.54
CA ARG A 268 2.59 -24.24 -11.69
C ARG A 268 1.09 -24.08 -11.86
N PHE A 269 0.35 -24.06 -10.76
CA PHE A 269 -1.12 -24.15 -10.68
C PHE A 269 -1.88 -22.93 -11.21
N MET A 270 -1.24 -21.79 -11.41
CA MET A 270 -1.93 -20.57 -11.81
C MET A 270 -2.50 -20.63 -13.24
N PHE A 271 -1.98 -21.49 -14.12
CA PHE A 271 -2.55 -21.73 -15.47
C PHE A 271 -3.84 -22.56 -15.45
N ASP A 272 -4.10 -23.29 -14.37
CA ASP A 272 -5.27 -24.20 -14.30
C ASP A 272 -6.58 -23.44 -14.08
N ASP A 273 -6.49 -22.17 -13.63
CA ASP A 273 -7.66 -21.36 -13.26
C ASP A 273 -7.47 -19.91 -13.68
N ILE A 274 -7.66 -19.66 -14.99
CA ILE A 274 -7.69 -18.29 -15.53
C ILE A 274 -9.14 -17.91 -15.77
N PRO A 275 -9.70 -16.92 -15.01
CA PRO A 275 -11.08 -16.50 -15.17
C PRO A 275 -11.36 -15.98 -16.59
N ASP A 276 -12.52 -16.29 -17.15
CA ASP A 276 -12.92 -15.89 -18.51
C ASP A 276 -12.77 -14.40 -18.76
N LEU A 277 -13.09 -13.59 -17.74
CA LEU A 277 -12.95 -12.13 -17.79
C LEU A 277 -11.52 -11.68 -18.11
N TYR A 278 -10.51 -12.45 -17.72
CA TYR A 278 -9.08 -12.10 -17.86
C TYR A 278 -8.34 -12.90 -18.93
N LYS A 279 -8.96 -13.91 -19.55
CA LYS A 279 -8.31 -14.76 -20.58
C LYS A 279 -7.68 -13.94 -21.71
N HIS A 280 -8.37 -12.91 -22.18
CA HIS A 280 -7.88 -12.06 -23.27
C HIS A 280 -6.64 -11.21 -22.90
N GLN A 281 -6.33 -11.07 -21.62
CA GLN A 281 -5.20 -10.30 -21.07
C GLN A 281 -4.13 -11.18 -20.41
N THR A 282 -4.35 -12.49 -20.37
CA THR A 282 -3.48 -13.44 -19.66
C THR A 282 -2.86 -14.41 -20.64
N ALA A 283 -1.57 -14.65 -20.49
CA ALA A 283 -0.80 -15.57 -21.32
C ALA A 283 -1.37 -17.00 -21.27
N ASP A 284 -1.40 -17.68 -22.41
CA ASP A 284 -1.84 -19.07 -22.50
C ASP A 284 -0.71 -20.05 -22.19
N ASN A 285 0.54 -19.59 -22.19
CA ASN A 285 1.71 -20.44 -21.98
C ASN A 285 2.86 -19.69 -21.29
N VAL A 286 3.82 -20.47 -20.83
CA VAL A 286 4.99 -19.99 -20.07
C VAL A 286 5.83 -18.99 -20.87
N GLU A 287 6.01 -19.25 -22.16
CA GLU A 287 6.88 -18.46 -23.03
C GLU A 287 6.32 -17.06 -23.26
N GLU A 288 5.03 -16.93 -23.50
CA GLU A 288 4.37 -15.63 -23.63
C GLU A 288 4.46 -14.84 -22.32
N GLY A 289 4.15 -15.48 -21.17
CA GLY A 289 4.28 -14.84 -19.87
C GLY A 289 5.71 -14.38 -19.57
N TRP A 290 6.71 -15.14 -19.99
CA TRP A 290 8.12 -14.75 -19.86
C TRP A 290 8.45 -13.52 -20.72
N ARG A 291 8.04 -13.49 -21.99
CA ARG A 291 8.24 -12.31 -22.87
C ARG A 291 7.64 -11.04 -22.27
N TYR A 292 6.45 -11.14 -21.66
CA TYR A 292 5.85 -10.01 -20.97
C TYR A 292 6.76 -9.45 -19.85
N THR A 293 7.35 -10.32 -19.03
CA THR A 293 8.24 -9.88 -17.94
C THR A 293 9.54 -9.22 -18.46
N GLN A 294 9.90 -9.49 -19.72
CA GLN A 294 11.04 -8.86 -20.40
C GLN A 294 10.66 -7.57 -21.15
N GLY A 295 9.42 -7.08 -20.99
CA GLY A 295 8.95 -5.82 -21.56
C GLY A 295 8.39 -5.92 -22.99
N ASP A 296 8.10 -7.12 -23.49
CA ASP A 296 7.40 -7.30 -24.76
C ASP A 296 5.96 -6.76 -24.63
N LYS A 297 5.66 -5.68 -25.36
CA LYS A 297 4.39 -4.96 -25.30
C LYS A 297 3.23 -5.73 -25.95
N ASP A 298 3.52 -6.72 -26.77
CA ASP A 298 2.53 -7.53 -27.47
C ASP A 298 2.24 -8.85 -26.72
N ALA A 299 3.03 -9.20 -25.73
CA ALA A 299 2.82 -10.37 -24.89
C ALA A 299 1.77 -10.08 -23.80
N ARG A 300 0.96 -11.10 -23.50
CA ARG A 300 0.00 -11.04 -22.39
C ARG A 300 0.69 -11.39 -21.06
N ARG A 301 0.19 -10.81 -19.97
CA ARG A 301 0.76 -10.99 -18.62
C ARG A 301 0.66 -12.45 -18.15
N PRO A 302 1.63 -12.95 -17.35
CA PRO A 302 1.54 -14.28 -16.76
C PRO A 302 0.40 -14.35 -15.73
N PRO A 303 -0.22 -15.52 -15.49
CA PRO A 303 -1.35 -15.67 -14.59
C PRO A 303 -1.02 -15.36 -13.13
N GLU A 304 0.24 -15.38 -12.73
CA GLU A 304 0.70 -14.91 -11.41
C GLU A 304 0.45 -13.42 -11.17
N LEU A 305 0.18 -12.63 -12.21
CA LEU A 305 -0.17 -11.21 -12.16
C LEU A 305 -1.69 -10.97 -12.34
N LEU A 306 -2.53 -11.98 -12.15
CA LEU A 306 -3.96 -11.80 -11.99
C LEU A 306 -4.28 -11.02 -10.71
N THR A 307 -5.54 -10.66 -10.49
CA THR A 307 -5.96 -9.91 -9.31
C THR A 307 -5.59 -10.63 -8.01
N ARG A 308 -5.25 -9.87 -6.97
CA ARG A 308 -4.76 -10.42 -5.69
C ARG A 308 -5.72 -11.41 -5.05
N ASP A 309 -7.01 -11.12 -5.10
CA ASP A 309 -8.07 -11.98 -4.57
C ASP A 309 -8.10 -13.34 -5.28
N HIS A 310 -7.96 -13.35 -6.62
CA HIS A 310 -7.94 -14.59 -7.40
C HIS A 310 -6.69 -15.41 -7.08
N VAL A 311 -5.51 -14.79 -7.10
CA VAL A 311 -4.25 -15.49 -6.76
C VAL A 311 -4.30 -16.05 -5.34
N ALA A 312 -4.81 -15.28 -4.37
CA ALA A 312 -4.96 -15.73 -2.98
C ALA A 312 -5.90 -16.94 -2.87
N ARG A 313 -7.04 -16.94 -3.60
CA ARG A 313 -7.95 -18.09 -3.64
C ARG A 313 -7.32 -19.34 -4.24
N CYS A 314 -6.54 -19.20 -5.32
CA CYS A 314 -5.79 -20.32 -5.91
C CYS A 314 -4.80 -20.92 -4.91
N ILE A 315 -4.03 -20.08 -4.20
CA ILE A 315 -3.10 -20.54 -3.16
C ILE A 315 -3.84 -21.27 -2.03
N VAL A 316 -4.95 -20.70 -1.53
CA VAL A 316 -5.75 -21.33 -0.47
C VAL A 316 -6.33 -22.68 -0.93
N ARG A 317 -6.71 -22.81 -2.20
CA ARG A 317 -7.17 -24.08 -2.78
C ARG A 317 -6.07 -25.13 -2.75
N GLU A 318 -4.86 -24.81 -3.20
CA GLU A 318 -3.72 -25.74 -3.16
C GLU A 318 -3.44 -26.23 -1.72
N ILE A 319 -3.47 -25.29 -0.75
CA ILE A 319 -3.28 -25.64 0.68
C ILE A 319 -4.38 -26.56 1.19
N LYS A 320 -5.66 -26.24 0.92
CA LYS A 320 -6.80 -27.03 1.39
C LYS A 320 -6.86 -28.43 0.78
N GLU A 321 -6.41 -28.58 -0.44
CA GLU A 321 -6.36 -29.86 -1.14
C GLU A 321 -5.07 -30.67 -0.83
N GLY A 322 -4.29 -30.22 0.15
CA GLY A 322 -3.12 -30.94 0.66
C GLY A 322 -1.90 -30.86 -0.28
N ARG A 323 -1.92 -29.94 -1.25
CA ARG A 323 -0.78 -29.67 -2.16
C ARG A 323 0.05 -28.45 -1.74
N GLY A 324 -0.23 -27.88 -0.57
CA GLY A 324 0.56 -26.79 0.00
C GLY A 324 1.98 -27.21 0.40
N SER A 325 2.80 -26.20 0.73
CA SER A 325 4.14 -26.39 1.29
C SER A 325 4.11 -26.93 2.72
N GLU A 326 5.26 -27.34 3.25
CA GLU A 326 5.40 -27.95 4.58
C GLU A 326 4.84 -27.06 5.71
N HIS A 327 5.00 -25.73 5.59
CA HIS A 327 4.56 -24.79 6.63
C HIS A 327 3.21 -24.12 6.35
N GLY A 328 2.45 -24.63 5.37
CA GLY A 328 1.09 -24.18 5.07
C GLY A 328 1.00 -22.97 4.14
N GLY A 329 1.89 -22.92 3.18
CA GLY A 329 1.89 -21.99 2.04
C GLY A 329 1.98 -22.71 0.70
N VAL A 330 2.56 -22.03 -0.28
CA VAL A 330 3.01 -22.56 -1.58
C VAL A 330 4.41 -22.03 -1.86
N TYR A 331 5.05 -22.50 -2.91
CA TYR A 331 6.39 -22.05 -3.29
C TYR A 331 6.33 -20.94 -4.33
N LEU A 332 7.03 -19.83 -4.04
CA LEU A 332 7.30 -18.76 -5.00
C LEU A 332 8.75 -18.89 -5.46
N ASP A 333 8.94 -19.27 -6.71
CA ASP A 333 10.25 -19.56 -7.31
C ASP A 333 10.64 -18.45 -8.30
N ILE A 334 11.63 -17.65 -7.93
CA ILE A 334 12.29 -16.69 -8.84
C ILE A 334 13.64 -17.20 -9.32
N ALA A 335 14.23 -18.21 -8.65
CA ALA A 335 15.54 -18.73 -8.99
C ALA A 335 15.61 -19.37 -10.38
N TRP A 336 14.47 -19.83 -10.90
CA TRP A 336 14.36 -20.45 -12.23
C TRP A 336 14.77 -19.53 -13.38
N ILE A 337 14.71 -18.20 -13.21
CA ILE A 337 15.08 -17.24 -14.27
C ILE A 337 16.54 -17.38 -14.71
N LYS A 338 17.39 -18.01 -13.89
CA LYS A 338 18.78 -18.37 -14.27
C LYS A 338 18.86 -19.30 -15.49
N GLU A 339 17.81 -20.08 -15.73
CA GLU A 339 17.72 -20.93 -16.91
C GLU A 339 17.49 -20.12 -18.19
N ARG A 340 17.01 -18.87 -18.03
CA ARG A 340 16.69 -17.93 -19.12
C ARG A 340 17.69 -16.79 -19.27
N LEU A 341 18.32 -16.37 -18.16
CA LEU A 341 19.25 -15.25 -18.12
C LEU A 341 20.60 -15.70 -17.58
N SER A 342 21.66 -15.53 -18.34
CA SER A 342 23.03 -15.87 -17.92
C SER A 342 23.49 -15.14 -16.65
N ASN A 343 22.94 -13.92 -16.41
CA ASN A 343 23.16 -13.11 -15.21
C ASN A 343 21.98 -13.12 -14.23
N GLY A 344 21.14 -14.16 -14.26
CA GLY A 344 19.87 -14.20 -13.50
C GLY A 344 20.01 -13.95 -12.01
N SER A 345 21.07 -14.46 -11.36
CA SER A 345 21.32 -14.18 -9.93
C SER A 345 21.62 -12.71 -9.64
N GLU A 346 22.37 -12.04 -10.50
CA GLU A 346 22.67 -10.61 -10.37
C GLU A 346 21.43 -9.76 -10.68
N HIS A 347 20.65 -10.19 -11.68
CA HIS A 347 19.37 -9.56 -12.01
C HIS A 347 18.42 -9.56 -10.80
N ILE A 348 18.22 -10.72 -10.12
CA ILE A 348 17.41 -10.83 -8.90
C ILE A 348 17.89 -9.85 -7.84
N LYS A 349 19.20 -9.86 -7.52
CA LYS A 349 19.76 -8.98 -6.49
C LYS A 349 19.62 -7.49 -6.81
N LYS A 350 19.72 -7.13 -8.09
CA LYS A 350 19.59 -5.75 -8.57
C LYS A 350 18.14 -5.27 -8.55
N LYS A 351 17.20 -6.12 -8.97
CA LYS A 351 15.77 -5.77 -9.09
C LYS A 351 14.99 -5.91 -7.80
N LEU A 352 15.42 -6.82 -6.93
CA LEU A 352 14.73 -7.21 -5.70
C LEU A 352 15.70 -7.20 -4.49
N PRO A 353 16.46 -6.11 -4.25
CA PRO A 353 17.47 -6.08 -3.21
C PRO A 353 16.88 -6.25 -1.82
N SER A 354 15.72 -5.66 -1.52
CA SER A 354 15.05 -5.79 -0.22
C SER A 354 14.54 -7.21 0.00
N MET A 355 13.94 -7.83 -1.00
CA MET A 355 13.48 -9.23 -0.91
C MET A 355 14.65 -10.20 -0.71
N TYR A 356 15.74 -10.01 -1.47
CA TYR A 356 16.95 -10.82 -1.28
C TYR A 356 17.47 -10.72 0.15
N HIS A 357 17.59 -9.50 0.67
CA HIS A 357 18.06 -9.25 2.02
C HIS A 357 17.10 -9.81 3.08
N GLN A 358 15.80 -9.54 2.93
CA GLN A 358 14.75 -9.97 3.86
C GLN A 358 14.74 -11.50 4.04
N PHE A 359 14.67 -12.26 2.94
CA PHE A 359 14.65 -13.72 3.01
C PHE A 359 15.97 -14.28 3.57
N LYS A 360 17.10 -13.71 3.16
CA LYS A 360 18.40 -14.16 3.63
C LYS A 360 18.61 -13.92 5.14
N GLN A 361 18.15 -12.77 5.66
CA GLN A 361 18.32 -12.41 7.08
C GLN A 361 17.26 -13.07 7.97
N LEU A 362 16.01 -13.14 7.51
CA LEU A 362 14.90 -13.57 8.36
C LEU A 362 14.58 -15.05 8.23
N ALA A 363 14.83 -15.66 7.08
CA ALA A 363 14.49 -17.06 6.81
C ALA A 363 15.72 -17.92 6.47
N GLY A 364 16.91 -17.34 6.31
CA GLY A 364 18.10 -18.06 5.88
C GLY A 364 18.09 -18.52 4.42
N ILE A 365 17.13 -18.04 3.61
CA ILE A 365 16.89 -18.47 2.23
C ILE A 365 17.60 -17.53 1.26
N ASP A 366 18.37 -18.10 0.33
CA ASP A 366 18.92 -17.38 -0.82
C ASP A 366 17.97 -17.50 -2.01
N ILE A 367 17.14 -16.47 -2.22
CA ILE A 367 16.11 -16.47 -3.28
C ILE A 367 16.68 -16.56 -4.71
N THR A 368 18.00 -16.44 -4.87
CA THR A 368 18.66 -16.71 -6.15
C THR A 368 18.92 -18.20 -6.39
N LYS A 369 18.65 -19.05 -5.42
CA LYS A 369 18.93 -20.50 -5.45
C LYS A 369 17.73 -21.34 -5.06
N GLU A 370 16.89 -20.84 -4.17
CA GLU A 370 15.83 -21.57 -3.49
C GLU A 370 14.50 -20.82 -3.60
N SER A 371 13.40 -21.57 -3.59
CA SER A 371 12.05 -21.01 -3.56
C SER A 371 11.68 -20.48 -2.19
N MET A 372 10.86 -19.44 -2.15
CA MET A 372 10.27 -18.86 -0.96
C MET A 372 8.96 -19.56 -0.62
N GLU A 373 8.71 -19.87 0.66
CA GLU A 373 7.37 -20.27 1.09
C GLU A 373 6.50 -19.04 1.35
N VAL A 374 5.39 -18.93 0.62
CA VAL A 374 4.48 -17.78 0.67
C VAL A 374 3.03 -18.22 0.84
N GLY A 375 2.22 -17.34 1.41
CA GLY A 375 0.80 -17.54 1.59
C GLY A 375 0.04 -16.23 1.80
N PRO A 376 -1.30 -16.25 1.76
CA PRO A 376 -2.11 -15.04 1.93
C PRO A 376 -1.91 -14.38 3.29
N THR A 377 -1.79 -13.06 3.29
CA THR A 377 -1.65 -12.21 4.46
C THR A 377 -2.59 -11.01 4.37
N THR A 378 -3.24 -10.63 5.47
CA THR A 378 -4.08 -9.43 5.52
C THR A 378 -3.24 -8.21 5.20
N HIS A 379 -3.70 -7.38 4.27
CA HIS A 379 -2.87 -6.33 3.71
C HIS A 379 -3.50 -4.95 3.73
N TYR A 380 -4.77 -4.81 3.34
CA TYR A 380 -5.45 -3.53 3.20
C TYR A 380 -6.94 -3.65 3.55
N VAL A 381 -7.50 -2.67 4.26
CA VAL A 381 -8.96 -2.54 4.43
C VAL A 381 -9.49 -1.65 3.31
N MET A 382 -10.49 -2.15 2.56
CA MET A 382 -11.09 -1.40 1.45
C MET A 382 -12.09 -0.36 1.95
N GLY A 383 -12.75 -0.67 3.06
CA GLY A 383 -13.66 0.22 3.76
C GLY A 383 -12.95 1.29 4.58
N GLY A 384 -13.73 2.09 5.25
CA GLY A 384 -13.25 3.17 6.11
C GLY A 384 -14.32 4.20 6.43
N VAL A 385 -13.88 5.36 6.89
CA VAL A 385 -14.77 6.49 7.14
C VAL A 385 -15.39 6.95 5.82
N ARG A 386 -16.73 7.03 5.79
CA ARG A 386 -17.45 7.59 4.64
C ARG A 386 -17.19 9.08 4.54
N VAL A 387 -16.66 9.50 3.40
CA VAL A 387 -16.33 10.90 3.12
C VAL A 387 -16.91 11.35 1.79
N ASP A 388 -17.13 12.64 1.68
CA ASP A 388 -17.43 13.29 0.40
C ASP A 388 -16.20 13.21 -0.51
N PRO A 389 -16.32 12.79 -1.78
CA PRO A 389 -15.17 12.54 -2.65
C PRO A 389 -14.37 13.80 -3.02
N ASP A 390 -15.00 14.97 -3.05
CA ASP A 390 -14.33 16.22 -3.44
C ASP A 390 -13.67 16.93 -2.25
N THR A 391 -14.23 16.81 -1.04
CA THR A 391 -13.75 17.51 0.16
C THR A 391 -13.07 16.63 1.18
N GLN A 392 -13.26 15.31 1.10
CA GLN A 392 -12.84 14.32 2.11
C GLN A 392 -13.45 14.56 3.51
N MET A 393 -14.51 15.36 3.60
CA MET A 393 -15.23 15.62 4.85
C MET A 393 -16.21 14.48 5.13
N SER A 394 -16.26 14.02 6.39
CA SER A 394 -17.29 13.09 6.85
C SER A 394 -18.64 13.81 7.03
N ARG A 395 -19.69 13.06 7.39
CA ARG A 395 -20.98 13.70 7.78
C ARG A 395 -20.88 14.52 9.07
N VAL A 396 -19.82 14.34 9.86
CA VAL A 396 -19.58 15.12 11.10
C VAL A 396 -18.81 16.37 10.75
N PRO A 397 -19.35 17.58 10.95
CA PRO A 397 -18.64 18.81 10.65
C PRO A 397 -17.30 18.91 11.38
N GLY A 398 -16.27 19.40 10.68
CA GLY A 398 -14.92 19.51 11.23
C GLY A 398 -14.11 18.22 11.22
N LEU A 399 -14.68 17.09 10.79
CA LEU A 399 -13.99 15.82 10.73
C LEU A 399 -13.80 15.35 9.27
N PHE A 400 -12.55 15.12 8.90
CA PHE A 400 -12.10 14.64 7.60
C PHE A 400 -11.36 13.30 7.73
N ALA A 401 -11.28 12.53 6.67
CA ALA A 401 -10.43 11.33 6.63
C ALA A 401 -9.70 11.21 5.30
N ALA A 402 -8.48 10.65 5.34
CA ALA A 402 -7.64 10.49 4.16
C ALA A 402 -6.80 9.19 4.22
N GLY A 403 -6.41 8.70 3.06
CA GLY A 403 -5.67 7.44 2.92
C GLY A 403 -6.52 6.23 3.26
N GLU A 404 -5.91 5.17 3.79
CA GLU A 404 -6.60 3.91 4.11
C GLU A 404 -7.64 4.04 5.24
N CYS A 405 -7.64 5.15 5.99
CA CYS A 405 -8.68 5.44 6.98
C CYS A 405 -10.01 5.85 6.33
N ALA A 406 -9.99 6.37 5.11
CA ALA A 406 -11.17 6.75 4.34
C ALA A 406 -11.61 5.61 3.40
N GLY A 407 -12.91 5.31 3.38
CA GLY A 407 -13.50 4.33 2.46
C GLY A 407 -14.00 4.94 1.16
N GLY A 408 -14.27 4.08 0.16
CA GLY A 408 -14.93 4.45 -1.11
C GLY A 408 -14.03 4.47 -2.35
N LEU A 409 -12.71 4.43 -2.22
CA LEU A 409 -11.80 4.42 -3.37
C LEU A 409 -11.65 3.02 -3.99
N HIS A 410 -11.63 1.99 -3.17
CA HIS A 410 -11.33 0.60 -3.59
C HIS A 410 -12.54 -0.31 -3.56
#